data_ae5c34c6158be5521a0e0c57f73627b0
#
_entry.id   ae5c34c6158be5521a0e0c57f73627b0
#
_cell.length_a   1.000
_cell.length_b   1.000
_cell.length_c   1.000
_cell.angle_alpha   90.00
_cell.angle_beta   90.00
_cell.angle_gamma   90.00
#
_symmetry.space_group_name_H-M   'P 1'
#
loop_
_entity.id
_entity.type
_entity.pdbx_description
1 polymer ?
#
loop_
_entity_poly.entity_id
_entity_poly.type
_entity_poly.pdbx_seq_one_letter_code
_entity_poly.pdbx_strand_id
1 'polypeptide(L)'
;MTYLERVQAISASLQEAGIPVEEYGFTPFPIDAPQKLSQFVSTEVICFTTICEPWNEIKIERLRSLGYKVHVLWERMQKQYSGTEIRRLIESGSSDWHEMVPPSVVKVIQQLDLAARLRRG
;
A
#
# COMPACT_ATOMS: atom_id res chain seq x y z
N MET A 1 8.14 6.00 -6.24
CA MET A 1 8.31 4.53 -6.43
C MET A 1 7.38 4.05 -7.53
N THR A 2 7.90 3.19 -8.39
CA THR A 2 7.09 2.52 -9.40
C THR A 2 6.22 1.43 -8.76
N TYR A 3 5.26 0.91 -9.52
CA TYR A 3 4.47 -0.25 -9.09
C TYR A 3 5.37 -1.44 -8.72
N LEU A 4 6.35 -1.74 -9.57
CA LEU A 4 7.26 -2.87 -9.35
C LEU A 4 8.11 -2.69 -8.08
N GLU A 5 8.56 -1.47 -7.83
CA GLU A 5 9.32 -1.16 -6.61
C GLU A 5 8.47 -1.29 -5.35
N ARG A 6 7.18 -0.93 -5.42
CA ARG A 6 6.24 -1.16 -4.30
C ARG A 6 6.02 -2.64 -4.06
N VAL A 7 5.87 -3.43 -5.12
CA VAL A 7 5.78 -4.89 -5.02
C VAL A 7 7.01 -5.45 -4.33
N GLN A 8 8.20 -4.98 -4.70
CA GLN A 8 9.46 -5.40 -4.09
C GLN A 8 9.50 -5.10 -2.59
N ALA A 9 9.09 -3.91 -2.19
CA ALA A 9 9.08 -3.50 -0.79
C ALA A 9 8.09 -4.34 0.04
N ILE A 10 6.87 -4.52 -0.47
CA ILE A 10 5.84 -5.31 0.22
C ILE A 10 6.25 -6.78 0.29
N SER A 11 6.78 -7.33 -0.80
CA SER A 11 7.25 -8.72 -0.84
C SER A 11 8.37 -8.97 0.18
N ALA A 12 9.33 -8.04 0.29
CA ALA A 12 10.39 -8.12 1.29
C ALA A 12 9.82 -8.13 2.72
N SER A 13 8.83 -7.30 2.98
CA SER A 13 8.14 -7.24 4.27
C SER A 13 7.43 -8.56 4.60
N LEU A 14 6.73 -9.15 3.64
CA LEU A 14 6.03 -10.42 3.83
C LEU A 14 7.00 -11.57 4.08
N GLN A 15 8.11 -11.62 3.35
CA GLN A 15 9.15 -12.63 3.55
C GLN A 15 9.81 -12.49 4.93
N GLU A 16 10.07 -11.27 5.38
CA GLU A 16 10.58 -11.01 6.73
C GLU A 16 9.62 -11.53 7.80
N ALA A 17 8.30 -11.41 7.56
CA ALA A 17 7.28 -11.94 8.46
C ALA A 17 7.10 -13.45 8.36
N GLY A 18 7.85 -14.14 7.49
CA GLY A 18 7.79 -15.59 7.34
C GLY A 18 6.63 -16.11 6.49
N ILE A 19 6.02 -15.24 5.68
CA ILE A 19 4.91 -15.62 4.82
C ILE A 19 5.45 -16.17 3.50
N PRO A 20 5.15 -17.45 3.13
CA PRO A 20 5.64 -18.04 1.89
C PRO A 20 5.14 -17.33 0.64
N VAL A 21 5.97 -17.28 -0.39
CA VAL A 21 5.65 -16.64 -1.68
C VAL A 21 4.38 -17.24 -2.32
N GLU A 22 4.11 -18.52 -2.08
CA GLU A 22 2.95 -19.21 -2.62
C GLU A 22 1.62 -18.74 -2.03
N GLU A 23 1.65 -18.04 -0.89
CA GLU A 23 0.45 -17.61 -0.17
C GLU A 23 -0.06 -16.23 -0.59
N TYR A 24 0.66 -15.51 -1.44
CA TYR A 24 0.24 -14.18 -1.85
C TYR A 24 0.62 -13.87 -3.29
N GLY A 25 0.01 -12.86 -3.84
CA GLY A 25 0.31 -12.33 -5.16
C GLY A 25 -0.02 -10.84 -5.21
N PHE A 26 0.29 -10.24 -6.34
CA PHE A 26 0.06 -8.81 -6.55
C PHE A 26 -0.71 -8.61 -7.84
N THR A 27 -1.63 -7.64 -7.83
CA THR A 27 -2.37 -7.26 -9.01
C THR A 27 -2.62 -5.76 -8.99
N PRO A 28 -2.65 -5.10 -10.15
CA PRO A 28 -3.11 -3.72 -10.23
C PRO A 28 -4.53 -3.59 -9.68
N PHE A 29 -4.82 -2.49 -9.01
CA PHE A 29 -6.14 -2.24 -8.45
C PHE A 29 -6.58 -0.81 -8.79
N PRO A 30 -7.05 -0.56 -10.04
CA PRO A 30 -7.36 0.78 -10.52
C PRO A 30 -8.68 1.32 -9.95
N ILE A 31 -8.67 1.67 -8.67
CA ILE A 31 -9.86 2.16 -7.97
C ILE A 31 -10.39 3.49 -8.53
N ASP A 32 -9.52 4.28 -9.16
CA ASP A 32 -9.91 5.54 -9.81
C ASP A 32 -10.54 5.31 -11.21
N ALA A 33 -10.45 4.09 -11.72
CA ALA A 33 -11.12 3.66 -12.93
C ALA A 33 -11.88 2.36 -12.64
N PRO A 34 -12.96 2.43 -11.83
CA PRO A 34 -13.61 1.23 -11.28
C PRO A 34 -14.13 0.27 -12.34
N GLN A 35 -14.48 0.76 -13.53
CA GLN A 35 -14.92 -0.08 -14.65
C GLN A 35 -13.83 -1.03 -15.15
N LYS A 36 -12.56 -0.80 -14.80
CA LYS A 36 -11.43 -1.66 -15.18
C LYS A 36 -11.10 -2.73 -14.13
N LEU A 37 -11.67 -2.62 -12.94
CA LEU A 37 -11.33 -3.53 -11.83
C LEU A 37 -11.59 -5.00 -12.18
N SER A 38 -12.70 -5.30 -12.84
CA SER A 38 -13.06 -6.67 -13.19
C SER A 38 -12.06 -7.33 -14.16
N GLN A 39 -11.23 -6.56 -14.83
CA GLN A 39 -10.17 -7.10 -15.69
C GLN A 39 -9.02 -7.68 -14.88
N PHE A 40 -8.86 -7.28 -13.63
CA PHE A 40 -7.75 -7.68 -12.76
C PHE A 40 -8.19 -8.50 -11.57
N VAL A 41 -9.40 -8.24 -11.03
CA VAL A 41 -9.87 -8.84 -9.79
C VAL A 41 -11.31 -9.31 -9.98
N SER A 42 -11.56 -10.62 -9.79
CA SER A 42 -12.89 -11.19 -9.84
C SER A 42 -13.78 -10.65 -8.72
N THR A 43 -15.08 -10.48 -8.99
CA THR A 43 -16.04 -10.08 -7.97
C THR A 43 -16.32 -11.17 -6.92
N GLU A 44 -15.78 -12.37 -7.11
CA GLU A 44 -15.88 -13.47 -6.14
C GLU A 44 -14.93 -13.30 -4.96
N VAL A 45 -13.89 -12.44 -5.08
CA VAL A 45 -12.95 -12.20 -3.99
C VAL A 45 -13.57 -11.32 -2.92
N ILE A 46 -13.09 -11.47 -1.69
CA ILE A 46 -13.46 -10.59 -0.58
C ILE A 46 -12.40 -9.50 -0.49
N CYS A 47 -12.82 -8.24 -0.56
CA CYS A 47 -11.94 -7.10 -0.40
C CYS A 47 -11.85 -6.73 1.07
N PHE A 48 -10.65 -6.75 1.63
CA PHE A 48 -10.40 -6.27 2.99
C PHE A 48 -9.88 -4.85 2.94
N THR A 49 -10.39 -3.99 3.80
CA THR A 49 -9.98 -2.59 3.87
C THR A 49 -10.12 -2.05 5.27
N THR A 50 -9.64 -0.85 5.47
CA THR A 50 -9.73 -0.10 6.72
C THR A 50 -10.33 1.27 6.44
N ILE A 51 -10.89 1.92 7.45
CA ILE A 51 -11.42 3.28 7.34
C ILE A 51 -10.58 4.20 8.22
N CYS A 52 -9.87 5.14 7.59
CA CYS A 52 -9.05 6.16 8.26
C CYS A 52 -9.40 7.57 7.81
N GLU A 53 -10.02 7.70 6.65
CA GLU A 53 -10.32 8.96 5.96
C GLU A 53 -11.67 8.85 5.26
N PRO A 54 -12.35 9.98 4.99
CA PRO A 54 -13.62 9.98 4.24
C PRO A 54 -13.51 9.28 2.87
N TRP A 55 -12.36 9.36 2.21
CA TRP A 55 -12.10 8.70 0.94
C TRP A 55 -12.29 7.17 1.03
N ASN A 56 -11.96 6.58 2.18
CA ASN A 56 -12.08 5.12 2.34
C ASN A 56 -13.54 4.68 2.25
N GLU A 57 -14.47 5.47 2.76
CA GLU A 57 -15.90 5.16 2.65
C GLU A 57 -16.39 5.24 1.20
N ILE A 58 -15.93 6.22 0.44
CA ILE A 58 -16.23 6.36 -0.98
C ILE A 58 -15.70 5.16 -1.76
N LYS A 59 -14.49 4.70 -1.46
CA LYS A 59 -13.89 3.52 -2.07
C LYS A 59 -14.72 2.27 -1.80
N ILE A 60 -15.14 2.07 -0.56
CA ILE A 60 -15.96 0.92 -0.16
C ILE A 60 -17.28 0.93 -0.93
N GLU A 61 -17.92 2.07 -1.04
CA GLU A 61 -19.19 2.22 -1.75
C GLU A 61 -19.03 1.92 -3.23
N ARG A 62 -17.95 2.39 -3.86
CA ARG A 62 -17.61 2.05 -5.25
C ARG A 62 -17.44 0.55 -5.44
N LEU A 63 -16.70 -0.10 -4.56
CA LEU A 63 -16.47 -1.55 -4.65
C LEU A 63 -17.78 -2.32 -4.50
N ARG A 64 -18.62 -1.97 -3.54
CA ARG A 64 -19.90 -2.63 -3.33
C ARG A 64 -20.85 -2.43 -4.51
N SER A 65 -20.86 -1.25 -5.10
CA SER A 65 -21.69 -0.95 -6.28
C SER A 65 -21.26 -1.77 -7.50
N LEU A 66 -20.02 -2.22 -7.57
CA LEU A 66 -19.50 -3.08 -8.64
C LEU A 66 -19.70 -4.57 -8.36
N GLY A 67 -20.29 -4.93 -7.23
CA GLY A 67 -20.58 -6.31 -6.86
C GLY A 67 -19.53 -6.98 -5.99
N TYR A 68 -18.52 -6.27 -5.54
CA TYR A 68 -17.50 -6.81 -4.62
C TYR A 68 -18.05 -6.88 -3.20
N LYS A 69 -17.67 -7.93 -2.48
CA LYS A 69 -17.87 -8.02 -1.03
C LYS A 69 -16.71 -7.30 -0.35
N VAL A 70 -17.03 -6.37 0.55
CA VAL A 70 -16.03 -5.59 1.26
C VAL A 70 -16.17 -5.84 2.76
N HIS A 71 -15.06 -6.21 3.39
CA HIS A 71 -14.96 -6.40 4.83
C HIS A 71 -14.06 -5.33 5.43
N VAL A 72 -14.59 -4.54 6.36
CA VAL A 72 -13.82 -3.49 7.05
C VAL A 72 -13.14 -4.14 8.24
N LEU A 73 -11.80 -4.14 8.24
CA LEU A 73 -11.00 -4.75 9.30
C LEU A 73 -11.05 -3.92 10.58
N TRP A 74 -10.92 -2.60 10.44
CA TRP A 74 -11.02 -1.66 11.56
C TRP A 74 -11.23 -0.25 11.03
N GLU A 75 -11.65 0.63 11.93
CA GLU A 75 -11.89 2.03 11.65
C GLU A 75 -11.13 2.88 12.67
N ARG A 76 -10.41 3.90 12.21
CA ARG A 76 -9.66 4.83 13.04
C ARG A 76 -9.84 6.24 12.49
N MET A 77 -9.78 7.24 13.38
CA MET A 77 -9.92 8.65 12.98
C MET A 77 -8.70 9.17 12.24
N GLN A 78 -7.53 8.58 12.46
CA GLN A 78 -6.27 9.00 11.85
C GLN A 78 -5.43 7.78 11.50
N LYS A 79 -4.64 7.92 10.43
CA LYS A 79 -3.60 6.93 10.12
C LYS A 79 -2.48 7.02 11.15
N GLN A 80 -2.00 5.88 11.61
CA GLN A 80 -0.82 5.81 12.46
C GLN A 80 0.42 6.31 11.71
N TYR A 81 0.56 5.89 10.45
CA TYR A 81 1.62 6.32 9.54
C TYR A 81 1.02 6.65 8.17
N SER A 82 1.62 7.61 7.48
CA SER A 82 1.22 7.94 6.11
C SER A 82 2.43 7.93 5.18
N GLY A 83 2.21 7.55 3.93
CA GLY A 83 3.27 7.59 2.91
C GLY A 83 3.80 9.00 2.68
N THR A 84 2.95 10.01 2.79
CA THR A 84 3.34 11.42 2.65
C THR A 84 4.33 11.83 3.72
N GLU A 85 4.06 11.48 4.99
CA GLU A 85 4.96 11.80 6.09
C GLU A 85 6.29 11.05 5.97
N ILE A 86 6.23 9.76 5.64
CA ILE A 86 7.46 8.96 5.46
C ILE A 86 8.31 9.54 4.35
N ARG A 87 7.72 9.89 3.20
CA ARG A 87 8.47 10.51 2.09
C ARG A 87 9.09 11.85 2.48
N ARG A 88 8.37 12.66 3.25
CA ARG A 88 8.88 13.93 3.77
C ARG A 88 10.11 13.72 4.65
N LEU A 89 10.08 12.75 5.54
CA LEU A 89 11.20 12.41 6.42
C LEU A 89 12.40 11.88 5.62
N ILE A 90 12.17 11.03 4.63
CA ILE A 90 13.22 10.51 3.75
C ILE A 90 13.90 11.66 3.00
N GLU A 91 13.12 12.56 2.42
CA GLU A 91 13.63 13.71 1.66
C GLU A 91 14.46 14.65 2.53
N SER A 92 14.06 14.87 3.77
CA SER A 92 14.77 15.73 4.71
C SER A 92 16.07 15.15 5.25
N GLY A 93 16.33 13.86 5.01
CA GLY A 93 17.52 13.19 5.51
C GLY A 93 17.38 12.66 6.94
N SER A 94 16.19 12.75 7.54
CA SER A 94 15.91 12.18 8.84
C SER A 94 15.95 10.65 8.80
N SER A 95 16.36 10.02 9.89
CA SER A 95 16.29 8.56 10.06
C SER A 95 15.02 8.10 10.81
N ASP A 96 14.16 9.02 11.21
CA ASP A 96 12.99 8.70 12.02
C ASP A 96 12.01 7.75 11.31
N TRP A 97 12.00 7.77 9.97
CA TRP A 97 11.14 6.88 9.20
C TRP A 97 11.53 5.40 9.31
N HIS A 98 12.76 5.09 9.78
CA HIS A 98 13.22 3.70 9.92
C HIS A 98 12.36 2.90 10.90
N GLU A 99 11.74 3.55 11.87
CA GLU A 99 10.85 2.91 12.83
C GLU A 99 9.42 2.75 12.32
N MET A 100 9.09 3.40 11.21
CA MET A 100 7.75 3.43 10.63
C MET A 100 7.51 2.32 9.61
N VAL A 101 8.56 1.61 9.22
CA VAL A 101 8.52 0.53 8.22
C VAL A 101 9.35 -0.65 8.71
N PRO A 102 9.10 -1.87 8.20
CA PRO A 102 9.92 -3.03 8.54
C PRO A 102 11.38 -2.85 8.09
N PRO A 103 12.35 -3.49 8.80
CA PRO A 103 13.77 -3.38 8.43
C PRO A 103 14.08 -3.78 6.99
N SER A 104 13.39 -4.78 6.45
CA SER A 104 13.54 -5.18 5.05
C SER A 104 13.16 -4.06 4.07
N VAL A 105 12.14 -3.28 4.42
CA VAL A 105 11.69 -2.14 3.61
C VAL A 105 12.69 -0.99 3.68
N VAL A 106 13.31 -0.77 4.83
CA VAL A 106 14.40 0.21 4.97
C VAL A 106 15.50 -0.09 3.95
N LYS A 107 15.91 -1.36 3.85
CA LYS A 107 16.95 -1.78 2.90
C LYS A 107 16.54 -1.53 1.45
N VAL A 108 15.32 -1.86 1.09
CA VAL A 108 14.80 -1.61 -0.28
C VAL A 108 14.84 -0.12 -0.60
N ILE A 109 14.35 0.73 0.30
CA ILE A 109 14.33 2.18 0.09
C ILE A 109 15.74 2.74 -0.07
N GLN A 110 16.70 2.23 0.72
CA GLN A 110 18.10 2.64 0.61
C GLN A 110 18.73 2.19 -0.71
N GLN A 111 18.46 0.96 -1.15
CA GLN A 111 18.95 0.42 -2.43
C GLN A 111 18.40 1.22 -3.62
N LEU A 112 17.17 1.69 -3.54
CA LEU A 112 16.54 2.49 -4.60
C LEU A 112 17.04 3.94 -4.61
N ASP A 113 17.79 4.36 -3.59
CA ASP A 113 18.20 5.73 -3.39
C ASP A 113 17.03 6.71 -3.48
N LEU A 114 15.95 6.38 -2.77
CA LEU A 114 14.70 7.12 -2.84
C LEU A 114 14.87 8.57 -2.37
N ALA A 115 15.74 8.82 -1.39
CA ALA A 115 16.02 10.16 -0.89
C ALA A 115 16.50 11.10 -2.02
N ALA A 116 17.46 10.63 -2.83
CA ALA A 116 17.96 11.41 -3.96
C ALA A 116 16.89 11.60 -5.03
N ARG A 117 16.06 10.58 -5.27
CA ARG A 117 14.97 10.65 -6.25
C ARG A 117 13.91 11.66 -5.84
N LEU A 118 13.55 11.72 -4.55
CA LEU A 118 12.58 12.68 -4.02
C LEU A 118 13.11 14.12 -4.10
N ARG A 119 14.40 14.32 -3.83
CA ARG A 119 15.01 15.64 -3.92
C ARG A 119 15.09 16.18 -5.36
N ARG A 120 15.23 15.28 -6.33
CA ARG A 120 15.27 15.65 -7.75
C ARG A 120 13.88 15.92 -8.35
N GLY A 121 12.88 15.29 -7.79
CA GLY A 121 11.54 15.33 -8.29
C GLY A 121 10.65 16.31 -7.62
#